data_c93d51f19c00ca3e3f0409b72cc378cb
#
_entry.id   c93d51f19c00ca3e3f0409b72cc378cb
#
_cell.length_a   1.000
_cell.length_b   1.000
_cell.length_c   1.000
_cell.angle_alpha   90.00
_cell.angle_beta   90.00
_cell.angle_gamma   90.00
#
_symmetry.space_group_name_H-M   'P 1'
#
loop_
_entity.id
_entity.type
_entity.pdbx_description
1 polymer ?
#
loop_
_entity_poly.entity_id
_entity_poly.type
_entity_poly.pdbx_seq_one_letter_code
_entity_poly.pdbx_strand_id
1 'polypeptide(L)'
;MNIIVNGGSRGIGKEVVLYLAQDINNHIIVTGRNKKALNRLSSSCANVHTVSVDLSVLNKQSETFKKKILNHFKRVDVLINIAGILVAKEFMKIEDDEARLMMETNFFGPASVIRIVQPLMQDGAHIVNISSMGGYQGSEKFKGLSHYSASKAAIACLSECLAEEFRNSGISVNCLALGAVQTEMLEEAFPGYKAPVNAKEIARFISYFALEGHKFINGKIIPVAVNNP
;
A
#
# COMPACT_ATOMS: atom_id res chain seq x y z
N MET A 1 -18.08 5.11 3.10
CA MET A 1 -16.87 5.80 2.58
C MET A 1 -16.44 5.17 1.26
N ASN A 2 -15.82 5.94 0.37
CA ASN A 2 -15.23 5.45 -0.89
C ASN A 2 -13.73 5.21 -0.70
N ILE A 3 -13.33 3.95 -0.69
CA ILE A 3 -11.98 3.51 -0.31
C ILE A 3 -11.29 2.83 -1.48
N ILE A 4 -10.05 3.17 -1.76
CA ILE A 4 -9.21 2.45 -2.72
C ILE A 4 -8.12 1.71 -1.96
N VAL A 5 -8.05 0.39 -2.14
CA VAL A 5 -6.97 -0.46 -1.62
C VAL A 5 -6.11 -0.94 -2.79
N ASN A 6 -4.94 -0.34 -2.90
CA ASN A 6 -3.99 -0.67 -3.94
C ASN A 6 -3.08 -1.84 -3.49
N GLY A 7 -3.27 -3.03 -4.10
CA GLY A 7 -2.55 -4.25 -3.73
C GLY A 7 -3.34 -5.23 -2.86
N GLY A 8 -4.65 -5.36 -3.09
CA GLY A 8 -5.53 -6.18 -2.27
C GLY A 8 -5.75 -7.63 -2.73
N SER A 9 -4.95 -8.18 -3.66
CA SER A 9 -5.18 -9.53 -4.18
C SER A 9 -4.66 -10.68 -3.30
N ARG A 10 -3.74 -10.41 -2.36
CA ARG A 10 -3.17 -11.38 -1.39
C ARG A 10 -2.65 -10.69 -0.13
N GLY A 11 -2.19 -11.47 0.83
CA GLY A 11 -1.49 -11.02 2.03
C GLY A 11 -2.25 -9.95 2.81
N ILE A 12 -1.55 -8.95 3.30
CA ILE A 12 -2.10 -7.86 4.13
C ILE A 12 -3.23 -7.13 3.41
N GLY A 13 -3.04 -6.79 2.14
CA GLY A 13 -4.03 -6.02 1.39
C GLY A 13 -5.37 -6.76 1.23
N LYS A 14 -5.35 -8.07 1.03
CA LYS A 14 -6.56 -8.89 1.02
C LYS A 14 -7.30 -8.82 2.35
N GLU A 15 -6.57 -8.97 3.46
CA GLU A 15 -7.18 -8.93 4.80
C GLU A 15 -7.72 -7.52 5.14
N VAL A 16 -7.05 -6.44 4.69
CA VAL A 16 -7.57 -5.06 4.79
C VAL A 16 -8.90 -4.92 4.04
N VAL A 17 -8.98 -5.41 2.81
CA VAL A 17 -10.24 -5.38 2.03
C VAL A 17 -11.34 -6.15 2.76
N LEU A 18 -11.06 -7.36 3.23
CA LEU A 18 -12.04 -8.19 3.94
C LEU A 18 -12.51 -7.54 5.25
N TYR A 19 -11.63 -6.86 5.95
CA TYR A 19 -11.98 -6.14 7.19
C TYR A 19 -12.86 -4.92 6.89
N LEU A 20 -12.45 -4.07 5.95
CA LEU A 20 -13.19 -2.87 5.56
C LEU A 20 -14.55 -3.18 4.95
N ALA A 21 -14.68 -4.30 4.24
CA ALA A 21 -15.92 -4.73 3.60
C ALA A 21 -16.99 -5.22 4.58
N GLN A 22 -16.65 -5.45 5.85
CA GLN A 22 -17.63 -5.80 6.90
C GLN A 22 -18.65 -4.68 7.14
N ASP A 23 -18.24 -3.42 6.98
CA ASP A 23 -19.18 -2.31 6.94
C ASP A 23 -19.69 -2.11 5.50
N ILE A 24 -20.96 -2.43 5.28
CA ILE A 24 -21.60 -2.32 3.97
C ILE A 24 -21.68 -0.89 3.43
N ASN A 25 -21.55 0.12 4.29
CA ASN A 25 -21.50 1.52 3.88
C ASN A 25 -20.14 1.93 3.27
N ASN A 26 -19.13 1.08 3.39
CA ASN A 26 -17.88 1.25 2.68
C ASN A 26 -18.06 0.74 1.25
N HIS A 27 -17.70 1.55 0.26
CA HIS A 27 -17.56 1.15 -1.14
C HIS A 27 -16.08 1.05 -1.45
N ILE A 28 -15.62 -0.13 -1.86
CA ILE A 28 -14.19 -0.41 -1.96
C ILE A 28 -13.81 -0.73 -3.40
N ILE A 29 -12.83 -0.01 -3.95
CA ILE A 29 -12.12 -0.45 -5.14
C ILE A 29 -10.83 -1.13 -4.70
N VAL A 30 -10.65 -2.38 -5.05
CA VAL A 30 -9.41 -3.12 -4.83
C VAL A 30 -8.66 -3.31 -6.14
N THR A 31 -7.35 -3.05 -6.10
CA THR A 31 -6.50 -3.21 -7.28
C THR A 31 -5.45 -4.29 -7.07
N GLY A 32 -4.97 -4.87 -8.18
CA GLY A 32 -3.93 -5.88 -8.17
C GLY A 32 -3.75 -6.54 -9.53
N ARG A 33 -2.74 -7.41 -9.67
CA ARG A 33 -2.43 -8.11 -10.94
C ARG A 33 -3.24 -9.39 -11.13
N ASN A 34 -3.53 -10.09 -10.04
CA ASN A 34 -4.17 -11.40 -10.08
C ASN A 34 -5.69 -11.27 -10.22
N LYS A 35 -6.19 -11.30 -11.46
CA LYS A 35 -7.62 -11.20 -11.78
C LYS A 35 -8.47 -12.27 -11.08
N LYS A 36 -7.97 -13.52 -10.96
CA LYS A 36 -8.73 -14.62 -10.31
C LYS A 36 -8.91 -14.33 -8.81
N ALA A 37 -7.87 -13.84 -8.12
CA ALA A 37 -7.96 -13.48 -6.71
C ALA A 37 -8.87 -12.27 -6.49
N LEU A 38 -8.78 -11.25 -7.35
CA LEU A 38 -9.67 -10.09 -7.32
C LEU A 38 -11.14 -10.48 -7.51
N ASN A 39 -11.45 -11.32 -8.49
CA ASN A 39 -12.82 -11.79 -8.75
C ASN A 39 -13.40 -12.57 -7.57
N ARG A 40 -12.58 -13.36 -6.86
CA ARG A 40 -13.03 -14.03 -5.63
C ARG A 40 -13.43 -13.04 -4.54
N LEU A 41 -12.68 -11.95 -4.38
CA LEU A 41 -13.02 -10.90 -3.42
C LEU A 41 -14.34 -10.21 -3.75
N SER A 42 -14.54 -9.79 -5.00
CA SER A 42 -15.78 -9.14 -5.40
C SER A 42 -16.98 -10.09 -5.35
N SER A 43 -16.78 -11.39 -5.57
CA SER A 43 -17.86 -12.39 -5.40
C SER A 43 -18.22 -12.64 -3.94
N SER A 44 -17.30 -12.39 -3.01
CA SER A 44 -17.52 -12.62 -1.57
C SER A 44 -18.05 -11.38 -0.85
N CYS A 45 -17.87 -10.19 -1.40
CA CYS A 45 -18.22 -8.92 -0.77
C CYS A 45 -18.94 -8.02 -1.78
N ALA A 46 -20.23 -7.76 -1.56
CA ALA A 46 -21.10 -7.02 -2.49
C ALA A 46 -20.67 -5.54 -2.68
N ASN A 47 -19.98 -4.97 -1.71
CA ASN A 47 -19.49 -3.60 -1.70
C ASN A 47 -18.02 -3.46 -2.21
N VAL A 48 -17.47 -4.52 -2.83
CA VAL A 48 -16.10 -4.55 -3.37
C VAL A 48 -16.11 -4.62 -4.89
N HIS A 49 -15.52 -3.62 -5.52
CA HIS A 49 -15.24 -3.55 -6.94
C HIS A 49 -13.76 -3.82 -7.22
N THR A 50 -13.44 -4.37 -8.38
CA THR A 50 -12.07 -4.77 -8.69
C THR A 50 -11.54 -4.10 -9.95
N VAL A 51 -10.28 -3.67 -9.92
CA VAL A 51 -9.56 -3.13 -11.06
C VAL A 51 -8.22 -3.85 -11.21
N SER A 52 -8.11 -4.68 -12.25
CA SER A 52 -6.83 -5.32 -12.56
C SER A 52 -5.86 -4.31 -13.17
N VAL A 53 -4.68 -4.17 -12.55
CA VAL A 53 -3.61 -3.28 -12.99
C VAL A 53 -2.25 -3.80 -12.54
N ASP A 54 -1.23 -3.57 -13.37
CA ASP A 54 0.18 -3.74 -12.99
C ASP A 54 0.77 -2.35 -12.72
N LEU A 55 1.21 -2.14 -11.49
CA LEU A 55 1.77 -0.86 -11.06
C LEU A 55 3.12 -0.54 -11.69
N SER A 56 3.91 -1.55 -12.04
CA SER A 56 5.23 -1.34 -12.65
C SER A 56 5.17 -0.67 -14.03
N VAL A 57 4.00 -0.68 -14.65
CA VAL A 57 3.75 -0.07 -15.96
C VAL A 57 2.55 0.87 -15.97
N LEU A 58 2.11 1.31 -14.79
CA LEU A 58 0.91 2.15 -14.65
C LEU A 58 1.02 3.48 -15.39
N ASN A 59 2.22 4.06 -15.47
CA ASN A 59 2.49 5.27 -16.24
C ASN A 59 2.02 5.19 -17.70
N LYS A 60 2.09 3.99 -18.32
CA LYS A 60 1.62 3.73 -19.70
C LYS A 60 0.10 3.49 -19.78
N GLN A 61 -0.58 3.33 -18.65
CA GLN A 61 -2.00 2.96 -18.55
C GLN A 61 -2.81 3.93 -17.68
N SER A 62 -2.25 5.08 -17.32
CA SER A 62 -2.83 6.03 -16.37
C SER A 62 -4.26 6.46 -16.73
N GLU A 63 -4.52 6.81 -17.99
CA GLU A 63 -5.85 7.22 -18.45
C GLU A 63 -6.87 6.08 -18.39
N THR A 64 -6.45 4.86 -18.76
CA THR A 64 -7.31 3.68 -18.67
C THR A 64 -7.64 3.36 -17.21
N PHE A 65 -6.65 3.46 -16.33
CA PHE A 65 -6.85 3.26 -14.89
C PHE A 65 -7.78 4.32 -14.30
N LYS A 66 -7.54 5.60 -14.62
CA LYS A 66 -8.41 6.72 -14.21
C LYS A 66 -9.86 6.49 -14.62
N LYS A 67 -10.12 6.12 -15.88
CA LYS A 67 -11.48 5.82 -16.36
C LYS A 67 -12.13 4.70 -15.56
N LYS A 68 -11.39 3.62 -15.24
CA LYS A 68 -11.92 2.51 -14.42
C LYS A 68 -12.29 2.96 -13.00
N ILE A 69 -11.49 3.83 -12.37
CA ILE A 69 -11.85 4.41 -11.05
C ILE A 69 -13.12 5.26 -11.18
N LEU A 70 -13.18 6.15 -12.17
CA LEU A 70 -14.31 7.07 -12.39
C LEU A 70 -15.64 6.37 -12.70
N ASN A 71 -15.60 5.13 -13.20
CA ASN A 71 -16.81 4.32 -13.39
C ASN A 71 -17.50 3.95 -12.07
N HIS A 72 -16.77 3.94 -10.97
CA HIS A 72 -17.27 3.58 -9.65
C HIS A 72 -17.33 4.77 -8.71
N PHE A 73 -16.30 5.63 -8.69
CA PHE A 73 -16.16 6.72 -7.72
C PHE A 73 -16.05 8.08 -8.40
N LYS A 74 -16.82 9.04 -7.89
CA LYS A 74 -16.67 10.48 -8.20
C LYS A 74 -15.86 11.21 -7.12
N ARG A 75 -15.75 10.61 -5.95
CA ARG A 75 -14.98 11.07 -4.80
C ARG A 75 -14.28 9.88 -4.16
N VAL A 76 -13.09 10.11 -3.62
CA VAL A 76 -12.32 9.13 -2.84
C VAL A 76 -12.06 9.72 -1.47
N ASP A 77 -12.43 8.98 -0.42
CA ASP A 77 -12.23 9.39 0.97
C ASP A 77 -10.90 8.83 1.52
N VAL A 78 -10.54 7.60 1.13
CA VAL A 78 -9.34 6.93 1.63
C VAL A 78 -8.62 6.21 0.49
N LEU A 79 -7.30 6.40 0.40
CA LEU A 79 -6.40 5.62 -0.45
C LEU A 79 -5.37 4.89 0.42
N ILE A 80 -5.30 3.56 0.28
CA ILE A 80 -4.33 2.72 0.99
C ILE A 80 -3.41 2.05 -0.04
N ASN A 81 -2.16 2.45 -0.09
CA ASN A 81 -1.14 1.87 -0.96
C ASN A 81 -0.39 0.77 -0.22
N ILE A 82 -0.77 -0.49 -0.44
CA ILE A 82 -0.17 -1.69 0.19
C ILE A 82 0.68 -2.47 -0.80
N ALA A 83 0.40 -2.34 -2.10
CA ALA A 83 1.10 -3.07 -3.14
C ALA A 83 2.62 -2.95 -3.00
N GLY A 84 3.29 -4.06 -3.19
CA GLY A 84 4.74 -4.11 -3.20
C GLY A 84 5.26 -5.46 -3.62
N ILE A 85 6.53 -5.49 -3.96
CA ILE A 85 7.32 -6.71 -4.21
C ILE A 85 8.62 -6.64 -3.42
N LEU A 86 9.16 -7.80 -3.12
CA LEU A 86 10.42 -7.97 -2.44
C LEU A 86 11.25 -9.00 -3.21
N VAL A 87 12.50 -8.65 -3.53
CA VAL A 87 13.52 -9.58 -3.99
C VAL A 87 14.63 -9.57 -2.95
N ALA A 88 14.82 -10.71 -2.28
CA ALA A 88 15.85 -10.89 -1.25
C ALA A 88 17.11 -11.47 -1.91
N LYS A 89 18.09 -10.60 -2.18
CA LYS A 89 19.40 -10.98 -2.75
C LYS A 89 20.49 -10.06 -2.22
N GLU A 90 21.72 -10.59 -2.10
CA GLU A 90 22.89 -9.77 -1.79
C GLU A 90 23.08 -8.68 -2.84
N PHE A 91 23.56 -7.50 -2.43
CA PHE A 91 23.68 -6.34 -3.32
C PHE A 91 24.40 -6.64 -4.64
N MET A 92 25.51 -7.41 -4.59
CA MET A 92 26.31 -7.77 -5.77
C MET A 92 25.66 -8.84 -6.65
N LYS A 93 24.53 -9.43 -6.24
CA LYS A 93 23.83 -10.52 -6.96
C LYS A 93 22.47 -10.11 -7.50
N ILE A 94 22.00 -8.92 -7.13
CA ILE A 94 20.71 -8.42 -7.63
C ILE A 94 20.91 -7.89 -9.05
N GLU A 95 20.02 -8.28 -9.94
CA GLU A 95 20.03 -7.79 -11.32
C GLU A 95 19.39 -6.40 -11.41
N ASP A 96 19.86 -5.58 -12.33
CA ASP A 96 19.33 -4.22 -12.54
C ASP A 96 17.82 -4.20 -12.78
N ASP A 97 17.29 -5.15 -13.52
CA ASP A 97 15.85 -5.26 -13.80
C ASP A 97 15.05 -5.58 -12.54
N GLU A 98 15.59 -6.40 -11.63
CA GLU A 98 14.96 -6.69 -10.34
C GLU A 98 14.93 -5.45 -9.44
N ALA A 99 16.05 -4.71 -9.40
CA ALA A 99 16.14 -3.46 -8.67
C ALA A 99 15.16 -2.40 -9.21
N ARG A 100 15.13 -2.23 -10.55
CA ARG A 100 14.17 -1.33 -11.22
C ARG A 100 12.74 -1.74 -10.96
N LEU A 101 12.41 -3.02 -11.07
CA LEU A 101 11.07 -3.52 -10.84
C LEU A 101 10.58 -3.25 -9.41
N MET A 102 11.47 -3.35 -8.40
CA MET A 102 11.13 -2.95 -7.03
C MET A 102 10.81 -1.45 -6.92
N MET A 103 11.61 -0.58 -7.55
CA MET A 103 11.35 0.86 -7.56
C MET A 103 10.04 1.18 -8.30
N GLU A 104 9.82 0.59 -9.48
CA GLU A 104 8.59 0.80 -10.25
C GLU A 104 7.35 0.36 -9.46
N THR A 105 7.40 -0.79 -8.80
CA THR A 105 6.22 -1.33 -8.09
C THR A 105 6.01 -0.67 -6.73
N ASN A 106 7.08 -0.41 -5.97
CA ASN A 106 6.97 0.02 -4.57
C ASN A 106 6.94 1.54 -4.41
N PHE A 107 7.41 2.29 -5.41
CA PHE A 107 7.50 3.75 -5.36
C PHE A 107 6.76 4.42 -6.52
N PHE A 108 7.20 4.24 -7.77
CA PHE A 108 6.61 4.96 -8.91
C PHE A 108 5.15 4.58 -9.16
N GLY A 109 4.78 3.32 -8.97
CA GLY A 109 3.41 2.85 -9.09
C GLY A 109 2.47 3.54 -8.09
N PRO A 110 2.71 3.44 -6.77
CA PRO A 110 1.94 4.18 -5.77
C PRO A 110 1.92 5.68 -5.99
N ALA A 111 3.04 6.31 -6.35
CA ALA A 111 3.10 7.74 -6.69
C ALA A 111 2.18 8.08 -7.89
N SER A 112 2.13 7.21 -8.90
CA SER A 112 1.23 7.37 -10.04
C SER A 112 -0.24 7.19 -9.63
N VAL A 113 -0.56 6.23 -8.74
CA VAL A 113 -1.91 6.07 -8.19
C VAL A 113 -2.33 7.33 -7.44
N ILE A 114 -1.46 7.87 -6.57
CA ILE A 114 -1.75 9.12 -5.84
C ILE A 114 -2.06 10.25 -6.81
N ARG A 115 -1.23 10.46 -7.84
CA ARG A 115 -1.44 11.51 -8.84
C ARG A 115 -2.77 11.38 -9.58
N ILE A 116 -3.22 10.15 -9.85
CA ILE A 116 -4.50 9.89 -10.52
C ILE A 116 -5.69 10.10 -9.59
N VAL A 117 -5.55 9.73 -8.31
CA VAL A 117 -6.64 9.69 -7.33
C VAL A 117 -6.80 11.02 -6.59
N GLN A 118 -5.71 11.74 -6.34
CA GLN A 118 -5.73 12.98 -5.57
C GLN A 118 -6.76 14.01 -6.08
N PRO A 119 -6.97 14.23 -7.40
CA PRO A 119 -8.01 15.16 -7.88
C PRO A 119 -9.43 14.73 -7.54
N LEU A 120 -9.65 13.50 -7.08
CA LEU A 120 -10.95 12.99 -6.61
C LEU A 120 -11.07 13.08 -5.09
N MET A 121 -10.03 13.51 -4.39
CA MET A 121 -10.01 13.65 -2.94
C MET A 121 -10.36 15.07 -2.52
N GLN A 122 -10.95 15.21 -1.34
CA GLN A 122 -11.38 16.47 -0.77
C GLN A 122 -10.89 16.60 0.67
N ASP A 123 -11.20 17.72 1.30
CA ASP A 123 -10.93 17.95 2.72
C ASP A 123 -11.42 16.77 3.58
N GLY A 124 -10.58 16.37 4.52
CA GLY A 124 -10.76 15.19 5.36
C GLY A 124 -10.39 13.85 4.72
N ALA A 125 -9.92 13.82 3.47
CA ALA A 125 -9.45 12.58 2.85
C ALA A 125 -8.08 12.14 3.38
N HIS A 126 -7.78 10.83 3.32
CA HIS A 126 -6.57 10.25 3.87
C HIS A 126 -5.85 9.33 2.89
N ILE A 127 -4.56 9.53 2.72
CA ILE A 127 -3.66 8.65 1.98
C ILE A 127 -2.75 7.93 2.98
N VAL A 128 -2.81 6.61 3.00
CA VAL A 128 -1.94 5.76 3.82
C VAL A 128 -1.02 4.94 2.91
N ASN A 129 0.26 5.23 2.98
CA ASN A 129 1.28 4.46 2.27
C ASN A 129 1.88 3.40 3.21
N ILE A 130 2.06 2.18 2.70
CA ILE A 130 2.69 1.10 3.46
C ILE A 130 4.15 0.97 3.07
N SER A 131 5.02 1.32 4.02
CA SER A 131 6.46 1.12 3.97
C SER A 131 6.86 -0.13 4.76
N SER A 132 8.11 -0.22 5.14
CA SER A 132 8.71 -1.30 5.92
C SER A 132 9.71 -0.72 6.91
N MET A 133 9.93 -1.40 8.01
CA MET A 133 11.05 -1.07 8.92
C MET A 133 12.39 -1.07 8.19
N GLY A 134 12.57 -1.91 7.16
CA GLY A 134 13.75 -1.82 6.29
C GLY A 134 13.96 -0.45 5.62
N GLY A 135 12.88 0.27 5.32
CA GLY A 135 12.89 1.63 4.78
C GLY A 135 12.86 2.75 5.83
N TYR A 136 12.63 2.42 7.10
CA TYR A 136 12.57 3.40 8.19
C TYR A 136 13.99 3.84 8.59
N GLN A 137 14.24 5.13 8.70
CA GLN A 137 15.54 5.65 9.11
C GLN A 137 15.78 5.36 10.60
N GLY A 138 16.99 4.91 10.92
CA GLY A 138 17.37 4.54 12.30
C GLY A 138 17.00 3.09 12.69
N SER A 139 16.26 2.32 11.86
CA SER A 139 16.07 0.90 12.09
C SER A 139 17.28 0.06 11.69
N GLU A 140 17.40 -1.14 12.23
CA GLU A 140 18.34 -2.14 11.71
C GLU A 140 18.10 -2.43 10.24
N LYS A 141 19.18 -2.73 9.51
CA LYS A 141 19.14 -3.10 8.10
C LYS A 141 19.49 -4.57 7.92
N PHE A 142 18.80 -5.24 7.01
CA PHE A 142 18.96 -6.67 6.79
C PHE A 142 19.72 -6.94 5.51
N LYS A 143 20.68 -7.88 5.59
CA LYS A 143 21.42 -8.38 4.43
C LYS A 143 20.44 -8.89 3.36
N GLY A 144 20.65 -8.52 2.12
CA GLY A 144 19.82 -8.92 0.99
C GLY A 144 18.59 -8.05 0.74
N LEU A 145 18.34 -7.01 1.53
CA LEU A 145 17.17 -6.13 1.37
C LEU A 145 17.51 -4.71 0.90
N SER A 146 18.70 -4.45 0.37
CA SER A 146 19.17 -3.10 0.04
C SER A 146 18.20 -2.33 -0.88
N HIS A 147 17.87 -2.88 -2.04
CA HIS A 147 16.98 -2.22 -3.02
C HIS A 147 15.52 -2.18 -2.56
N TYR A 148 15.06 -3.24 -1.87
CA TYR A 148 13.74 -3.23 -1.24
C TYR A 148 13.64 -2.12 -0.20
N SER A 149 14.60 -2.03 0.72
CA SER A 149 14.64 -1.00 1.77
C SER A 149 14.71 0.41 1.17
N ALA A 150 15.54 0.62 0.14
CA ALA A 150 15.61 1.89 -0.57
C ALA A 150 14.26 2.28 -1.20
N SER A 151 13.56 1.33 -1.84
CA SER A 151 12.24 1.59 -2.44
C SER A 151 11.18 1.93 -1.38
N LYS A 152 11.26 1.31 -0.20
CA LYS A 152 10.36 1.58 0.93
C LYS A 152 10.71 2.88 1.67
N ALA A 153 11.98 3.28 1.69
CA ALA A 153 12.40 4.61 2.15
C ALA A 153 11.89 5.71 1.22
N ALA A 154 11.92 5.49 -0.09
CA ALA A 154 11.44 6.44 -1.07
C ALA A 154 9.94 6.77 -0.90
N ILE A 155 9.06 5.78 -0.72
CA ILE A 155 7.63 6.03 -0.50
C ILE A 155 7.36 6.65 0.88
N ALA A 156 8.18 6.34 1.88
CA ALA A 156 8.09 6.96 3.20
C ALA A 156 8.40 8.46 3.13
N CYS A 157 9.51 8.84 2.51
CA CYS A 157 9.90 10.24 2.28
C CYS A 157 8.84 10.97 1.44
N LEU A 158 8.35 10.36 0.36
CA LEU A 158 7.29 10.94 -0.47
C LEU A 158 6.04 11.27 0.36
N SER A 159 5.70 10.42 1.34
CA SER A 159 4.52 10.66 2.19
C SER A 159 4.63 11.94 3.01
N GLU A 160 5.81 12.25 3.53
CA GLU A 160 6.06 13.50 4.27
C GLU A 160 5.98 14.72 3.34
N CYS A 161 6.58 14.62 2.14
CA CYS A 161 6.52 15.69 1.13
C CYS A 161 5.07 15.99 0.73
N LEU A 162 4.29 14.95 0.41
CA LEU A 162 2.90 15.11 -0.03
C LEU A 162 1.98 15.62 1.07
N ALA A 163 2.24 15.30 2.33
CA ALA A 163 1.49 15.87 3.46
C ALA A 163 1.64 17.39 3.53
N GLU A 164 2.81 17.92 3.18
CA GLU A 164 3.04 19.35 3.08
C GLU A 164 2.40 19.96 1.84
N GLU A 165 2.59 19.32 0.67
CA GLU A 165 2.00 19.80 -0.59
C GLU A 165 0.47 19.84 -0.56
N PHE A 166 -0.18 18.88 0.13
CA PHE A 166 -1.64 18.78 0.20
C PHE A 166 -2.25 19.45 1.43
N ARG A 167 -1.46 20.12 2.27
CA ARG A 167 -1.92 20.77 3.50
C ARG A 167 -3.11 21.68 3.26
N ASN A 168 -3.05 22.53 2.25
CA ASN A 168 -4.11 23.49 1.92
C ASN A 168 -5.36 22.84 1.31
N SER A 169 -5.25 21.59 0.87
CA SER A 169 -6.39 20.81 0.35
C SER A 169 -7.09 20.00 1.44
N GLY A 170 -6.59 20.03 2.69
CA GLY A 170 -7.13 19.24 3.79
C GLY A 170 -6.96 17.73 3.64
N ILE A 171 -6.06 17.27 2.74
CA ILE A 171 -5.77 15.86 2.52
C ILE A 171 -4.60 15.46 3.41
N SER A 172 -4.83 14.50 4.29
CA SER A 172 -3.75 13.94 5.13
C SER A 172 -3.01 12.82 4.41
N VAL A 173 -1.69 12.78 4.60
CA VAL A 173 -0.82 11.72 4.05
C VAL A 173 0.07 11.18 5.16
N ASN A 174 -0.01 9.87 5.41
CA ASN A 174 0.82 9.20 6.40
C ASN A 174 1.43 7.92 5.84
N CYS A 175 2.47 7.45 6.48
CA CYS A 175 3.16 6.22 6.13
C CYS A 175 3.24 5.28 7.34
N LEU A 176 2.89 4.01 7.16
CA LEU A 176 3.09 2.97 8.16
C LEU A 176 4.29 2.12 7.74
N ALA A 177 5.37 2.15 8.54
CA ALA A 177 6.57 1.35 8.34
C ALA A 177 6.41 0.03 9.10
N LEU A 178 5.98 -1.03 8.40
CA LEU A 178 5.66 -2.31 9.02
C LEU A 178 6.92 -3.13 9.32
N GLY A 179 6.93 -3.78 10.47
CA GLY A 179 7.83 -4.89 10.78
C GLY A 179 7.46 -6.17 10.01
N ALA A 180 8.03 -7.30 10.43
CA ALA A 180 7.75 -8.59 9.82
C ALA A 180 6.30 -9.02 10.05
N VAL A 181 5.59 -9.35 8.97
CA VAL A 181 4.21 -9.84 8.98
C VAL A 181 4.15 -11.16 8.22
N GLN A 182 3.55 -12.20 8.81
CA GLN A 182 3.42 -13.51 8.18
C GLN A 182 2.53 -13.41 6.95
N THR A 183 3.15 -13.52 5.78
CA THR A 183 2.55 -13.45 4.46
C THR A 183 3.27 -14.37 3.50
N GLU A 184 2.65 -14.66 2.36
CA GLU A 184 3.28 -15.42 1.28
C GLU A 184 4.58 -14.74 0.81
N MET A 185 4.62 -13.41 0.73
CA MET A 185 5.81 -12.65 0.34
C MET A 185 6.98 -12.85 1.32
N LEU A 186 6.69 -12.88 2.62
CA LEU A 186 7.71 -13.09 3.64
C LEU A 186 8.25 -14.53 3.58
N GLU A 187 7.35 -15.50 3.43
CA GLU A 187 7.73 -16.92 3.32
C GLU A 187 8.56 -17.20 2.06
N GLU A 188 8.20 -16.57 0.92
CA GLU A 188 8.97 -16.63 -0.32
C GLU A 188 10.39 -16.04 -0.15
N ALA A 189 10.53 -14.94 0.59
CA ALA A 189 11.80 -14.24 0.79
C ALA A 189 12.68 -14.87 1.89
N PHE A 190 12.07 -15.42 2.93
CA PHE A 190 12.72 -15.99 4.11
C PHE A 190 12.05 -17.30 4.53
N PRO A 191 12.27 -18.40 3.79
CA PRO A 191 11.63 -19.68 4.08
C PRO A 191 11.89 -20.16 5.50
N GLY A 192 10.82 -20.54 6.21
CA GLY A 192 10.88 -21.01 7.59
C GLY A 192 10.94 -19.93 8.67
N TYR A 193 11.08 -18.67 8.33
CA TYR A 193 10.96 -17.56 9.30
C TYR A 193 9.50 -17.38 9.72
N LYS A 194 9.27 -17.31 11.03
CA LYS A 194 7.93 -17.06 11.59
C LYS A 194 7.84 -15.63 12.12
N ALA A 195 7.03 -14.84 11.48
CA ALA A 195 6.78 -13.46 11.93
C ALA A 195 5.89 -13.44 13.17
N PRO A 196 6.10 -12.45 14.09
CA PRO A 196 5.32 -12.33 15.31
C PRO A 196 3.87 -11.87 15.07
N VAL A 197 3.60 -11.27 13.92
CA VAL A 197 2.28 -10.70 13.58
C VAL A 197 1.76 -11.36 12.29
N ASN A 198 0.49 -11.75 12.27
CA ASN A 198 -0.14 -12.26 11.06
C ASN A 198 -0.84 -11.15 10.24
N ALA A 199 -1.16 -11.47 8.97
CA ALA A 199 -1.74 -10.51 8.05
C ALA A 199 -3.12 -9.98 8.51
N LYS A 200 -3.92 -10.79 9.21
CA LYS A 200 -5.25 -10.41 9.69
C LYS A 200 -5.17 -9.43 10.86
N GLU A 201 -4.22 -9.62 11.76
CA GLU A 201 -4.01 -8.72 12.90
C GLU A 201 -3.57 -7.33 12.45
N ILE A 202 -2.54 -7.26 11.60
CA ILE A 202 -2.05 -5.98 11.10
C ILE A 202 -3.07 -5.27 10.20
N ALA A 203 -3.89 -6.02 9.47
CA ALA A 203 -4.94 -5.46 8.63
C ALA A 203 -5.99 -4.68 9.44
N ARG A 204 -6.34 -5.14 10.63
CA ARG A 204 -7.25 -4.42 11.55
C ARG A 204 -6.65 -3.07 11.94
N PHE A 205 -5.37 -3.04 12.30
CA PHE A 205 -4.69 -1.80 12.66
C PHE A 205 -4.61 -0.85 11.46
N ILE A 206 -4.18 -1.33 10.29
CA ILE A 206 -4.10 -0.51 9.08
C ILE A 206 -5.47 0.07 8.72
N SER A 207 -6.53 -0.75 8.79
CA SER A 207 -7.88 -0.30 8.47
C SER A 207 -8.37 0.77 9.44
N TYR A 208 -8.18 0.57 10.76
CA TYR A 208 -8.51 1.56 11.77
C TYR A 208 -7.73 2.87 11.55
N PHE A 209 -6.42 2.77 11.34
CA PHE A 209 -5.58 3.94 11.09
C PHE A 209 -5.99 4.69 9.81
N ALA A 210 -6.33 3.97 8.75
CA ALA A 210 -6.76 4.55 7.50
C ALA A 210 -8.07 5.35 7.63
N LEU A 211 -9.00 4.88 8.46
CA LEU A 211 -10.29 5.54 8.68
C LEU A 211 -10.22 6.68 9.71
N GLU A 212 -9.36 6.58 10.73
CA GLU A 212 -9.38 7.46 11.89
C GLU A 212 -8.08 8.26 12.13
N GLY A 213 -6.94 7.73 11.66
CA GLY A 213 -5.61 8.27 11.98
C GLY A 213 -5.38 9.71 11.54
N HIS A 214 -5.97 10.11 10.41
CA HIS A 214 -5.87 11.46 9.86
C HIS A 214 -6.44 12.56 10.78
N LYS A 215 -7.32 12.20 11.71
CA LYS A 215 -7.88 13.14 12.70
C LYS A 215 -6.85 13.64 13.70
N PHE A 216 -5.75 12.92 13.87
CA PHE A 216 -4.73 13.17 14.88
C PHE A 216 -3.32 13.32 14.31
N ILE A 217 -3.06 12.76 13.12
CA ILE A 217 -1.73 12.60 12.57
C ILE A 217 -1.72 12.97 11.09
N ASN A 218 -0.78 13.83 10.69
CA ASN A 218 -0.50 14.14 9.29
C ASN A 218 1.02 14.27 9.07
N GLY A 219 1.51 13.77 7.95
CA GLY A 219 2.90 13.88 7.54
C GLY A 219 3.87 13.04 8.40
N LYS A 220 3.44 11.88 8.90
CA LYS A 220 4.28 11.04 9.75
C LYS A 220 4.56 9.67 9.18
N ILE A 221 5.79 9.22 9.37
CA ILE A 221 6.19 7.83 9.19
C ILE A 221 6.12 7.15 10.55
N ILE A 222 5.19 6.21 10.69
CA ILE A 222 4.90 5.53 11.97
C ILE A 222 5.48 4.12 11.91
N PRO A 223 6.48 3.79 12.74
CA PRO A 223 6.97 2.43 12.88
C PRO A 223 5.92 1.55 13.56
N VAL A 224 5.61 0.42 12.93
CA VAL A 224 4.61 -0.55 13.41
C VAL A 224 5.27 -1.93 13.47
N ALA A 225 5.96 -2.21 14.54
CA ALA A 225 6.70 -3.45 14.76
C ALA A 225 6.62 -3.85 16.24
N VAL A 226 6.49 -5.15 16.49
CA VAL A 226 6.49 -5.71 17.85
C VAL A 226 7.89 -5.77 18.41
N ASN A 227 8.87 -6.05 17.57
CA ASN A 227 10.28 -6.08 17.94
C ASN A 227 10.99 -4.93 17.21
N ASN A 228 12.00 -4.37 17.84
CA ASN A 228 12.89 -3.44 17.16
C ASN A 228 13.74 -4.25 16.17
N PRO A 229 13.47 -4.17 14.86
CA PRO A 229 14.33 -4.83 13.90
C PRO A 229 15.65 -4.07 13.75
#